data_caf97d3a2a96a41d2e61483069a82d07
#
_entry.id   caf97d3a2a96a41d2e61483069a82d07
#
_cell.length_a   1.000
_cell.length_b   1.000
_cell.length_c   1.000
_cell.angle_alpha   90.00
_cell.angle_beta   90.00
_cell.angle_gamma   90.00
#
_symmetry.space_group_name_H-M   'P 1'
#
loop_
_entity.id
_entity.type
_entity.pdbx_description
1 polymer ?
#
loop_
_entity_poly.entity_id
_entity_poly.type
_entity_poly.pdbx_seq_one_letter_code
_entity_poly.pdbx_strand_id
1 'polypeptide(L)'
;MTDFWKTREVRQIHIELTNACNAACPMCVRFFRNSPLPRPDLTIQEIKLDKFKEFFPPKLLSGLVKIMFCGTQGDPCMASDTLEICEYIHKHTKTSWWRKRKSEFVLQIHTNGGMRNPEWWAKLGAVFAKHNQKSLDCWRVVFSIDGLEDTNHLYRRNVKWKNLMANVKAFIDAGGNAVWEYLIFEHNEHQVEQARQMSKDLGFVIFVPKKALGVDNGKELKALNAVNKNGEIEYTINAPKNPEYRNLKEPTGVVETGMLPFTFDEYRELKKTKSNDNYSDKVNKVYEIINKENTEKFDACEVKCKANIFNEDKEIFVDNFGRVLPCCYIGTHISGVFTDYQSLQLHKHMSDYGWDHFDLNKHSLTEILDAGHLDRVFADSWTKPSVKEGKMAYCSSICGEESRIDRVYFNRLNSMHQESK
;
A
#
# COMPACT_ATOMS: atom_id res chain seq x y z
N MET A 1 -6.65 29.00 5.29
CA MET A 1 -6.13 27.67 5.62
C MET A 1 -7.22 26.66 5.32
N THR A 2 -6.91 25.67 4.53
CA THR A 2 -7.83 24.57 4.23
C THR A 2 -7.85 23.65 5.44
N ASP A 3 -9.03 23.35 6.00
CA ASP A 3 -9.22 22.39 7.11
C ASP A 3 -9.46 20.98 6.53
N PHE A 4 -8.53 20.49 5.69
CA PHE A 4 -8.74 19.29 4.94
C PHE A 4 -8.65 18.02 5.82
N TRP A 5 -7.66 17.92 6.74
CA TRP A 5 -7.49 16.77 7.63
C TRP A 5 -7.75 17.15 9.10
N LYS A 6 -8.97 17.47 9.48
CA LYS A 6 -9.34 17.61 10.90
C LYS A 6 -9.79 16.26 11.48
N THR A 7 -9.57 16.04 12.77
CA THR A 7 -9.96 14.80 13.47
C THR A 7 -11.41 14.39 13.19
N ARG A 8 -12.33 15.34 13.14
CA ARG A 8 -13.75 15.08 12.85
C ARG A 8 -14.02 14.59 11.42
N GLU A 9 -13.12 14.89 10.48
CA GLU A 9 -13.23 14.55 9.06
C GLU A 9 -12.54 13.22 8.73
N VAL A 10 -11.47 12.87 9.49
CA VAL A 10 -10.71 11.65 9.28
C VAL A 10 -11.43 10.50 9.98
N ARG A 11 -12.00 9.61 9.18
CA ARG A 11 -12.75 8.43 9.66
C ARG A 11 -12.23 7.12 9.13
N GLN A 12 -11.24 7.17 8.23
CA GLN A 12 -10.57 6.01 7.68
C GLN A 12 -9.06 6.10 7.95
N ILE A 13 -8.46 4.99 8.32
CA ILE A 13 -7.01 4.91 8.57
C ILE A 13 -6.44 3.69 7.85
N HIS A 14 -5.44 3.95 7.01
CA HIS A 14 -4.60 2.93 6.44
C HIS A 14 -3.33 2.81 7.32
N ILE A 15 -3.06 1.62 7.83
CA ILE A 15 -1.95 1.40 8.77
C ILE A 15 -1.01 0.34 8.20
N GLU A 16 0.28 0.63 8.17
CA GLU A 16 1.33 -0.35 7.96
C GLU A 16 1.83 -0.85 9.33
N LEU A 17 1.38 -2.04 9.75
CA LEU A 17 1.76 -2.58 11.06
C LEU A 17 3.24 -2.95 11.15
N THR A 18 3.84 -3.32 10.03
CA THR A 18 5.25 -3.68 9.93
C THR A 18 5.73 -3.57 8.50
N ASN A 19 7.02 -3.29 8.33
CA ASN A 19 7.68 -3.40 7.03
C ASN A 19 8.41 -4.75 6.83
N ALA A 20 8.19 -5.75 7.70
CA ALA A 20 8.62 -7.12 7.45
C ALA A 20 7.67 -7.82 6.45
N CYS A 21 8.24 -8.61 5.54
CA CYS A 21 7.49 -9.45 4.62
C CYS A 21 8.28 -10.73 4.32
N ASN A 22 7.60 -11.87 4.21
CA ASN A 22 8.20 -13.15 3.81
C ASN A 22 8.36 -13.28 2.29
N ALA A 23 7.51 -12.60 1.51
CA ALA A 23 7.58 -12.62 0.05
C ALA A 23 8.69 -11.70 -0.47
N ALA A 24 9.21 -12.02 -1.66
CA ALA A 24 10.22 -11.26 -2.37
C ALA A 24 9.74 -10.92 -3.79
N CYS A 25 8.56 -10.29 -3.88
CA CYS A 25 7.94 -9.93 -5.16
C CYS A 25 8.85 -8.98 -5.96
N PRO A 26 9.13 -9.25 -7.25
CA PRO A 26 10.11 -8.49 -8.03
C PRO A 26 9.82 -6.99 -8.14
N MET A 27 8.54 -6.57 -8.16
CA MET A 27 8.15 -5.15 -8.24
C MET A 27 8.03 -4.46 -6.88
N CYS A 28 8.33 -5.15 -5.78
CA CYS A 28 8.14 -4.58 -4.46
C CYS A 28 9.23 -3.56 -4.14
N VAL A 29 8.82 -2.36 -3.73
CA VAL A 29 9.72 -1.26 -3.32
C VAL A 29 10.64 -1.60 -2.14
N ARG A 30 10.34 -2.71 -1.45
CA ARG A 30 11.15 -3.25 -0.37
C ARG A 30 12.50 -3.80 -0.84
N PHE A 31 12.56 -4.21 -2.11
CA PHE A 31 13.71 -4.93 -2.64
C PHE A 31 14.54 -4.08 -3.61
N PHE A 32 15.81 -4.40 -3.67
CA PHE A 32 16.74 -3.74 -4.54
C PHE A 32 16.65 -4.31 -5.96
N ARG A 33 16.32 -3.46 -6.94
CA ARG A 33 16.32 -3.77 -8.39
C ARG A 33 15.69 -5.12 -8.75
N ASN A 34 14.46 -5.39 -8.29
CA ASN A 34 13.72 -6.64 -8.57
C ASN A 34 14.44 -7.92 -8.10
N SER A 35 15.48 -7.80 -7.29
CA SER A 35 16.17 -8.92 -6.66
C SER A 35 15.45 -9.36 -5.37
N PRO A 36 15.79 -10.52 -4.80
CA PRO A 36 15.31 -10.89 -3.46
C PRO A 36 16.12 -10.24 -2.32
N LEU A 37 17.01 -9.30 -2.62
CA LEU A 37 17.80 -8.58 -1.62
C LEU A 37 17.00 -7.39 -1.08
N PRO A 38 16.74 -7.29 0.23
CA PRO A 38 16.13 -6.09 0.81
C PRO A 38 17.00 -4.86 0.55
N ARG A 39 16.37 -3.70 0.42
CA ARG A 39 17.12 -2.44 0.32
C ARG A 39 18.06 -2.26 1.53
N PRO A 40 19.25 -1.64 1.32
CA PRO A 40 20.24 -1.50 2.40
C PRO A 40 19.78 -0.57 3.53
N ASP A 41 18.92 0.40 3.22
CA ASP A 41 18.34 1.39 4.15
C ASP A 41 17.15 0.83 4.95
N LEU A 42 16.66 -0.38 4.66
CA LEU A 42 15.49 -0.94 5.28
C LEU A 42 15.76 -1.39 6.71
N THR A 43 15.25 -0.65 7.68
CA THR A 43 15.22 -1.03 9.09
C THR A 43 13.86 -1.64 9.41
N ILE A 44 13.85 -2.90 9.88
CA ILE A 44 12.59 -3.58 10.22
C ILE A 44 12.02 -3.00 11.52
N GLN A 45 10.78 -2.56 11.44
CA GLN A 45 10.00 -2.04 12.56
C GLN A 45 8.58 -2.60 12.54
N GLU A 46 7.95 -2.67 13.71
CA GLU A 46 6.54 -3.03 13.83
C GLU A 46 5.86 -2.23 14.95
N ILE A 47 4.58 -1.99 14.78
CA ILE A 47 3.70 -1.42 15.79
C ILE A 47 3.19 -2.56 16.69
N LYS A 48 3.72 -2.63 17.91
CA LYS A 48 3.27 -3.59 18.94
C LYS A 48 1.91 -3.21 19.50
N LEU A 49 1.21 -4.16 20.11
CA LEU A 49 -0.13 -3.96 20.69
C LEU A 49 -0.19 -2.76 21.65
N ASP A 50 0.79 -2.59 22.52
CA ASP A 50 0.78 -1.49 23.48
C ASP A 50 0.91 -0.13 22.80
N LYS A 51 1.81 -0.02 21.81
CA LYS A 51 1.90 1.16 20.96
C LYS A 51 0.64 1.40 20.13
N PHE A 52 0.03 0.33 19.61
CA PHE A 52 -1.25 0.44 18.90
C PHE A 52 -2.36 1.01 19.79
N LYS A 53 -2.45 0.58 21.06
CA LYS A 53 -3.41 1.10 22.04
C LYS A 53 -3.17 2.58 22.37
N GLU A 54 -1.89 2.99 22.46
CA GLU A 54 -1.48 4.37 22.66
C GLU A 54 -1.88 5.26 21.49
N PHE A 55 -1.57 4.83 20.27
CA PHE A 55 -1.87 5.56 19.02
C PHE A 55 -3.38 5.62 18.74
N PHE A 56 -4.10 4.53 19.03
CA PHE A 56 -5.52 4.35 18.70
C PHE A 56 -6.33 3.97 19.95
N PRO A 57 -6.53 4.91 20.91
CA PRO A 57 -7.31 4.63 22.10
C PRO A 57 -8.80 4.37 21.77
N PRO A 58 -9.57 3.73 22.67
CA PRO A 58 -10.95 3.33 22.42
C PRO A 58 -11.87 4.45 21.93
N LYS A 59 -11.69 5.68 22.44
CA LYS A 59 -12.47 6.86 22.02
C LYS A 59 -12.25 7.18 20.55
N LEU A 60 -11.00 7.11 20.07
CA LEU A 60 -10.66 7.34 18.66
C LEU A 60 -11.24 6.22 17.76
N LEU A 61 -11.00 4.95 18.13
CA LEU A 61 -11.52 3.80 17.39
C LEU A 61 -13.03 3.84 17.22
N SER A 62 -13.75 4.30 18.25
CA SER A 62 -15.22 4.40 18.20
C SER A 62 -15.73 5.43 17.18
N GLY A 63 -14.89 6.39 16.77
CA GLY A 63 -15.21 7.41 15.76
C GLY A 63 -14.92 6.96 14.31
N LEU A 64 -14.06 5.94 14.11
CA LEU A 64 -13.68 5.47 12.80
C LEU A 64 -14.78 4.62 12.14
N VAL A 65 -14.77 4.59 10.81
CA VAL A 65 -15.61 3.70 9.99
C VAL A 65 -14.79 2.61 9.31
N LYS A 66 -13.47 2.83 9.13
CA LYS A 66 -12.62 1.84 8.49
C LYS A 66 -11.18 1.90 9.01
N ILE A 67 -10.61 0.72 9.20
CA ILE A 67 -9.16 0.52 9.29
C ILE A 67 -8.74 -0.47 8.21
N MET A 68 -7.65 -0.16 7.51
CA MET A 68 -7.02 -1.04 6.55
C MET A 68 -5.58 -1.32 6.97
N PHE A 69 -5.26 -2.59 7.15
CA PHE A 69 -3.89 -3.06 7.29
C PHE A 69 -3.38 -3.50 5.92
N CYS A 70 -2.50 -2.71 5.34
CA CYS A 70 -1.86 -3.02 4.07
C CYS A 70 -0.47 -2.41 4.07
N GLY A 71 0.55 -3.23 3.92
CA GLY A 71 1.91 -2.73 3.86
C GLY A 71 2.24 -2.13 2.49
N THR A 72 2.90 -0.99 2.49
CA THR A 72 3.61 -0.48 1.32
C THR A 72 4.90 -1.26 1.10
N GLN A 73 5.50 -1.74 2.19
CA GLN A 73 6.73 -2.52 2.22
C GLN A 73 6.61 -3.85 2.95
N GLY A 74 5.64 -4.00 3.86
CA GLY A 74 5.46 -5.17 4.70
C GLY A 74 4.22 -5.98 4.40
N ASP A 75 4.06 -7.06 5.15
CA ASP A 75 2.83 -7.85 5.21
C ASP A 75 2.29 -7.77 6.64
N PRO A 76 1.06 -7.31 6.86
CA PRO A 76 0.51 -7.13 8.21
C PRO A 76 0.55 -8.40 9.06
N CYS A 77 0.43 -9.59 8.44
CA CYS A 77 0.46 -10.87 9.15
C CYS A 77 1.87 -11.26 9.63
N MET A 78 2.90 -10.49 9.27
CA MET A 78 4.25 -10.63 9.80
C MET A 78 4.42 -9.93 11.16
N ALA A 79 3.65 -8.88 11.46
CA ALA A 79 3.70 -8.23 12.76
C ALA A 79 3.27 -9.22 13.86
N SER A 80 4.02 -9.24 14.96
CA SER A 80 3.82 -10.27 16.01
C SER A 80 2.42 -10.23 16.62
N ASP A 81 1.88 -9.04 16.82
CA ASP A 81 0.68 -8.79 17.61
C ASP A 81 -0.57 -8.52 16.74
N THR A 82 -0.54 -8.90 15.45
CA THR A 82 -1.65 -8.62 14.52
C THR A 82 -2.98 -9.19 15.02
N LEU A 83 -2.97 -10.40 15.56
CA LEU A 83 -4.19 -11.05 16.07
C LEU A 83 -4.74 -10.29 17.28
N GLU A 84 -3.89 -9.97 18.23
CA GLU A 84 -4.23 -9.24 19.46
C GLU A 84 -4.72 -7.81 19.15
N ILE A 85 -4.13 -7.19 18.13
CA ILE A 85 -4.60 -5.87 17.62
C ILE A 85 -6.00 -6.01 17.01
N CYS A 86 -6.28 -7.05 16.22
CA CYS A 86 -7.62 -7.30 15.70
C CYS A 86 -8.64 -7.55 16.82
N GLU A 87 -8.28 -8.30 17.86
CA GLU A 87 -9.13 -8.52 19.02
C GLU A 87 -9.40 -7.22 19.79
N TYR A 88 -8.37 -6.37 19.95
CA TYR A 88 -8.52 -5.05 20.56
C TYR A 88 -9.48 -4.16 19.76
N ILE A 89 -9.33 -4.11 18.42
CA ILE A 89 -10.23 -3.37 17.54
C ILE A 89 -11.66 -3.92 17.67
N HIS A 90 -11.83 -5.25 17.63
CA HIS A 90 -13.13 -5.89 17.82
C HIS A 90 -13.81 -5.44 19.12
N LYS A 91 -13.05 -5.41 20.22
CA LYS A 91 -13.57 -5.01 21.55
C LYS A 91 -14.08 -3.57 21.55
N HIS A 92 -13.41 -2.66 20.83
CA HIS A 92 -13.66 -1.21 20.92
C HIS A 92 -14.43 -0.60 19.76
N THR A 93 -14.71 -1.38 18.70
CA THR A 93 -15.53 -0.95 17.55
C THR A 93 -16.93 -1.57 17.54
N LYS A 94 -17.28 -2.42 18.52
CA LYS A 94 -18.63 -2.93 18.67
C LYS A 94 -19.62 -1.79 18.74
N THR A 95 -20.62 -1.80 17.87
CA THR A 95 -21.72 -0.85 17.91
C THR A 95 -22.46 -1.00 19.23
N SER A 96 -22.43 0.04 20.05
CA SER A 96 -23.44 0.19 21.11
C SER A 96 -24.79 0.34 20.40
N TRP A 97 -25.81 -0.41 20.83
CA TRP A 97 -27.15 -0.32 20.29
C TRP A 97 -27.75 1.12 20.36
N TRP A 98 -27.18 1.97 21.19
CA TRP A 98 -27.50 3.40 21.32
C TRP A 98 -26.93 4.27 20.19
N ARG A 99 -25.89 3.83 19.48
CA ARG A 99 -25.29 4.56 18.37
C ARG A 99 -25.70 3.88 17.06
N LYS A 100 -26.78 4.31 16.42
CA LYS A 100 -27.10 3.98 15.04
C LYS A 100 -25.97 4.55 14.17
N ARG A 101 -24.93 3.75 13.87
CA ARG A 101 -23.96 4.09 12.82
C ARG A 101 -24.70 4.05 11.48
N LYS A 102 -24.43 5.01 10.61
CA LYS A 102 -24.92 4.98 9.22
C LYS A 102 -24.27 3.84 8.41
N SER A 103 -23.09 3.36 8.83
CA SER A 103 -22.35 2.23 8.22
C SER A 103 -21.68 1.40 9.32
N GLU A 104 -21.52 0.11 9.08
CA GLU A 104 -20.72 -0.75 9.94
C GLU A 104 -19.23 -0.42 9.84
N PHE A 105 -18.48 -0.72 10.93
CA PHE A 105 -17.04 -0.56 10.92
C PHE A 105 -16.40 -1.66 10.09
N VAL A 106 -15.49 -1.29 9.18
CA VAL A 106 -14.77 -2.21 8.30
C VAL A 106 -13.33 -2.36 8.76
N LEU A 107 -12.89 -3.61 8.99
CA LEU A 107 -11.47 -3.95 9.09
C LEU A 107 -11.07 -4.76 7.85
N GLN A 108 -10.04 -4.29 7.15
CA GLN A 108 -9.52 -4.95 5.96
C GLN A 108 -8.03 -5.23 6.13
N ILE A 109 -7.62 -6.47 5.89
CA ILE A 109 -6.20 -6.88 5.90
C ILE A 109 -5.81 -7.33 4.50
N HIS A 110 -4.74 -6.75 3.94
CA HIS A 110 -4.13 -7.22 2.69
C HIS A 110 -2.87 -8.02 3.02
N THR A 111 -2.78 -9.24 2.51
CA THR A 111 -1.68 -10.16 2.81
C THR A 111 -1.37 -11.08 1.64
N ASN A 112 -0.15 -11.60 1.58
CA ASN A 112 0.20 -12.70 0.69
C ASN A 112 -0.22 -14.08 1.24
N GLY A 113 -0.67 -14.16 2.50
CA GLY A 113 -1.16 -15.38 3.16
C GLY A 113 -0.12 -16.46 3.46
N GLY A 114 1.14 -16.27 3.05
CA GLY A 114 2.18 -17.28 3.13
C GLY A 114 2.84 -17.45 4.50
N MET A 115 2.50 -16.59 5.46
CA MET A 115 3.05 -16.61 6.82
C MET A 115 2.06 -17.16 7.83
N ARG A 116 2.58 -17.41 9.03
CA ARG A 116 1.84 -18.05 10.13
C ARG A 116 1.46 -19.51 9.80
N ASN A 117 0.80 -20.17 10.74
CA ASN A 117 0.30 -21.53 10.58
C ASN A 117 -1.23 -21.55 10.53
N PRO A 118 -1.87 -22.64 10.11
CA PRO A 118 -3.31 -22.75 10.02
C PRO A 118 -4.06 -22.45 11.32
N GLU A 119 -3.50 -22.79 12.49
CA GLU A 119 -4.12 -22.51 13.78
C GLU A 119 -4.24 -21.00 14.06
N TRP A 120 -3.21 -20.23 13.70
CA TRP A 120 -3.24 -18.77 13.79
C TRP A 120 -4.30 -18.19 12.87
N TRP A 121 -4.38 -18.68 11.63
CA TRP A 121 -5.38 -18.24 10.65
C TRP A 121 -6.80 -18.59 11.07
N ALA A 122 -7.01 -19.76 11.68
CA ALA A 122 -8.31 -20.13 12.24
C ALA A 122 -8.73 -19.18 13.39
N LYS A 123 -7.80 -18.80 14.27
CA LYS A 123 -8.07 -17.80 15.31
C LYS A 123 -8.46 -16.45 14.72
N LEU A 124 -7.73 -15.97 13.71
CA LEU A 124 -8.05 -14.73 13.02
C LEU A 124 -9.43 -14.82 12.34
N GLY A 125 -9.72 -15.93 11.66
CA GLY A 125 -11.02 -16.21 11.04
C GLY A 125 -12.15 -16.13 12.06
N ALA A 126 -11.99 -16.73 13.24
CA ALA A 126 -12.98 -16.70 14.31
C ALA A 126 -13.22 -15.27 14.88
N VAL A 127 -12.20 -14.40 14.89
CA VAL A 127 -12.37 -12.98 15.24
C VAL A 127 -13.18 -12.26 14.16
N PHE A 128 -12.86 -12.48 12.89
CA PHE A 128 -13.53 -11.86 11.75
C PHE A 128 -14.99 -12.34 11.60
N ALA A 129 -15.27 -13.61 11.87
CA ALA A 129 -16.61 -14.18 11.82
C ALA A 129 -17.62 -13.46 12.72
N LYS A 130 -17.16 -12.82 13.81
CA LYS A 130 -18.02 -12.02 14.70
C LYS A 130 -18.56 -10.74 14.05
N HIS A 131 -18.01 -10.35 12.90
CA HIS A 131 -18.41 -9.19 12.10
C HIS A 131 -18.90 -9.61 10.71
N ASN A 132 -19.30 -10.89 10.57
CA ASN A 132 -19.63 -11.48 9.31
C ASN A 132 -21.08 -11.15 8.94
N GLN A 133 -21.28 -10.06 8.22
CA GLN A 133 -22.49 -9.88 7.42
C GLN A 133 -22.13 -10.24 5.97
N LYS A 134 -23.04 -10.84 5.23
CA LYS A 134 -22.84 -11.24 3.83
C LYS A 134 -22.74 -10.04 2.88
N SER A 135 -21.94 -9.03 3.26
CA SER A 135 -21.76 -7.77 2.55
C SER A 135 -20.27 -7.47 2.41
N LEU A 136 -19.89 -6.77 1.35
CA LEU A 136 -18.51 -6.28 1.16
C LEU A 136 -18.08 -5.24 2.20
N ASP A 137 -19.06 -4.66 2.90
CA ASP A 137 -18.83 -3.66 3.96
C ASP A 137 -18.63 -4.30 5.33
N CYS A 138 -17.94 -5.43 5.38
CA CYS A 138 -17.63 -6.19 6.59
C CYS A 138 -16.13 -6.38 6.79
N TRP A 139 -15.76 -7.00 7.89
CA TRP A 139 -14.39 -7.41 8.15
C TRP A 139 -13.97 -8.47 7.14
N ARG A 140 -12.80 -8.27 6.49
CA ARG A 140 -12.32 -9.18 5.45
C ARG A 140 -10.81 -9.23 5.36
N VAL A 141 -10.30 -10.37 4.94
CA VAL A 141 -8.89 -10.55 4.54
C VAL A 141 -8.81 -10.64 3.03
N VAL A 142 -7.97 -9.82 2.42
CA VAL A 142 -7.67 -9.82 1.00
C VAL A 142 -6.37 -10.57 0.79
N PHE A 143 -6.47 -11.76 0.22
CA PHE A 143 -5.33 -12.59 -0.14
C PHE A 143 -4.83 -12.22 -1.52
N SER A 144 -3.58 -11.78 -1.62
CA SER A 144 -2.91 -11.48 -2.88
C SER A 144 -2.25 -12.75 -3.41
N ILE A 145 -2.93 -13.47 -4.31
CA ILE A 145 -2.51 -14.73 -4.89
C ILE A 145 -2.48 -14.58 -6.41
N ASP A 146 -1.31 -14.61 -7.03
CA ASP A 146 -1.11 -14.19 -8.42
C ASP A 146 -0.71 -15.37 -9.32
N GLY A 147 -1.50 -16.40 -9.31
CA GLY A 147 -1.33 -17.63 -10.05
C GLY A 147 -1.84 -18.84 -9.27
N LEU A 148 -1.71 -20.03 -9.84
CA LEU A 148 -1.94 -21.30 -9.18
C LEU A 148 -0.61 -21.88 -8.66
N GLU A 149 -0.57 -23.17 -8.33
CA GLU A 149 0.58 -23.81 -7.71
C GLU A 149 1.87 -23.69 -8.52
N ASP A 150 1.75 -23.76 -9.83
CA ASP A 150 2.85 -23.73 -10.81
C ASP A 150 3.31 -22.34 -11.21
N THR A 151 2.52 -21.28 -10.91
CA THR A 151 2.82 -19.91 -11.38
C THR A 151 2.88 -18.85 -10.29
N ASN A 152 2.18 -19.04 -9.16
CA ASN A 152 2.14 -18.04 -8.10
C ASN A 152 3.55 -17.65 -7.59
N HIS A 153 4.47 -18.58 -7.52
CA HIS A 153 5.84 -18.36 -7.05
C HIS A 153 6.68 -17.48 -7.99
N LEU A 154 6.29 -17.34 -9.26
CA LEU A 154 6.99 -16.48 -10.23
C LEU A 154 6.88 -15.00 -9.83
N TYR A 155 5.73 -14.59 -9.29
CA TYR A 155 5.59 -13.24 -8.78
C TYR A 155 5.66 -13.18 -7.24
N ARG A 156 4.99 -14.07 -6.51
CA ARG A 156 5.04 -14.16 -5.05
C ARG A 156 6.20 -15.04 -4.59
N ARG A 157 7.43 -14.65 -4.90
CA ARG A 157 8.65 -15.38 -4.50
C ARG A 157 8.64 -15.66 -3.00
N ASN A 158 9.11 -16.83 -2.59
CA ASN A 158 9.15 -17.34 -1.20
C ASN A 158 7.79 -17.66 -0.57
N VAL A 159 6.67 -17.50 -1.26
CA VAL A 159 5.36 -17.95 -0.79
C VAL A 159 5.14 -19.39 -1.23
N LYS A 160 5.12 -20.31 -0.27
CA LYS A 160 4.90 -21.74 -0.52
C LYS A 160 3.41 -22.03 -0.71
N TRP A 161 3.02 -22.53 -1.89
CA TRP A 161 1.61 -22.78 -2.25
C TRP A 161 0.87 -23.62 -1.23
N LYS A 162 1.44 -24.76 -0.80
CA LYS A 162 0.83 -25.64 0.19
C LYS A 162 0.49 -24.94 1.51
N ASN A 163 1.41 -24.12 2.00
CA ASN A 163 1.19 -23.37 3.25
C ASN A 163 0.11 -22.28 3.04
N LEU A 164 0.18 -21.57 1.93
CA LEU A 164 -0.80 -20.53 1.58
C LEU A 164 -2.22 -21.11 1.52
N MET A 165 -2.42 -22.23 0.82
CA MET A 165 -3.76 -22.85 0.70
C MET A 165 -4.26 -23.42 2.04
N ALA A 166 -3.39 -24.00 2.86
CA ALA A 166 -3.75 -24.44 4.20
C ALA A 166 -4.20 -23.27 5.10
N ASN A 167 -3.51 -22.14 5.02
CA ASN A 167 -3.82 -20.92 5.77
C ASN A 167 -5.15 -20.31 5.32
N VAL A 168 -5.35 -20.17 4.01
CA VAL A 168 -6.61 -19.68 3.42
C VAL A 168 -7.78 -20.53 3.86
N LYS A 169 -7.65 -21.86 3.72
CA LYS A 169 -8.71 -22.79 4.12
C LYS A 169 -9.03 -22.67 5.62
N ALA A 170 -8.03 -22.62 6.47
CA ALA A 170 -8.24 -22.49 7.92
C ALA A 170 -8.95 -21.19 8.30
N PHE A 171 -8.64 -20.08 7.62
CA PHE A 171 -9.31 -18.79 7.82
C PHE A 171 -10.79 -18.84 7.41
N ILE A 172 -11.08 -19.41 6.22
CA ILE A 172 -12.44 -19.51 5.67
C ILE A 172 -13.27 -20.49 6.49
N ASP A 173 -12.74 -21.68 6.82
CA ASP A 173 -13.43 -22.69 7.63
C ASP A 173 -13.82 -22.17 9.02
N ALA A 174 -13.02 -21.24 9.58
CA ALA A 174 -13.33 -20.54 10.84
C ALA A 174 -14.36 -19.40 10.68
N GLY A 175 -14.90 -19.19 9.50
CA GLY A 175 -15.94 -18.21 9.20
C GLY A 175 -15.41 -16.83 8.80
N GLY A 176 -14.13 -16.68 8.48
CA GLY A 176 -13.56 -15.43 8.02
C GLY A 176 -13.95 -15.13 6.55
N ASN A 177 -14.25 -13.86 6.25
CA ASN A 177 -14.50 -13.42 4.87
C ASN A 177 -13.18 -13.24 4.13
N ALA A 178 -12.93 -14.05 3.12
CA ALA A 178 -11.76 -14.00 2.26
C ALA A 178 -12.09 -13.41 0.90
N VAL A 179 -11.23 -12.51 0.42
CA VAL A 179 -11.23 -11.98 -0.95
C VAL A 179 -9.94 -12.44 -1.62
N TRP A 180 -10.04 -12.93 -2.84
CA TRP A 180 -8.86 -13.29 -3.64
C TRP A 180 -8.58 -12.18 -4.64
N GLU A 181 -7.47 -11.45 -4.48
CA GLU A 181 -6.94 -10.53 -5.48
C GLU A 181 -5.89 -11.24 -6.33
N TYR A 182 -6.00 -11.09 -7.66
CA TYR A 182 -5.17 -11.79 -8.64
C TYR A 182 -4.61 -10.78 -9.65
N LEU A 183 -3.29 -10.51 -9.60
CA LEU A 183 -2.62 -9.71 -10.63
C LEU A 183 -2.36 -10.55 -11.87
N ILE A 184 -2.82 -10.06 -13.02
CA ILE A 184 -2.71 -10.78 -14.29
C ILE A 184 -1.42 -10.38 -14.99
N PHE A 185 -0.62 -11.39 -15.33
CA PHE A 185 0.60 -11.33 -16.13
C PHE A 185 0.52 -12.35 -17.28
N GLU A 186 1.45 -12.30 -18.23
CA GLU A 186 1.53 -13.30 -19.33
C GLU A 186 1.59 -14.74 -18.78
N HIS A 187 2.41 -14.98 -17.74
CA HIS A 187 2.63 -16.31 -17.21
C HIS A 187 1.44 -16.94 -16.48
N ASN A 188 0.43 -16.13 -16.09
CA ASN A 188 -0.72 -16.61 -15.35
C ASN A 188 -2.09 -16.25 -15.96
N GLU A 189 -2.14 -15.53 -17.10
CA GLU A 189 -3.41 -15.11 -17.71
C GLU A 189 -4.31 -16.28 -18.14
N HIS A 190 -3.70 -17.41 -18.50
CA HIS A 190 -4.42 -18.63 -18.88
C HIS A 190 -5.10 -19.33 -17.69
N GLN A 191 -4.76 -18.97 -16.45
CA GLN A 191 -5.29 -19.56 -15.23
C GLN A 191 -6.41 -18.75 -14.60
N VAL A 192 -6.77 -17.58 -15.12
CA VAL A 192 -7.73 -16.66 -14.49
C VAL A 192 -9.07 -17.34 -14.20
N GLU A 193 -9.64 -18.06 -15.15
CA GLU A 193 -10.94 -18.74 -14.97
C GLU A 193 -10.82 -19.97 -14.04
N GLN A 194 -9.72 -20.70 -14.11
CA GLN A 194 -9.46 -21.80 -13.17
C GLN A 194 -9.31 -21.28 -11.73
N ALA A 195 -8.60 -20.17 -11.55
CA ALA A 195 -8.46 -19.52 -10.24
C ALA A 195 -9.81 -18.98 -9.74
N ARG A 196 -10.64 -18.43 -10.63
CA ARG A 196 -12.00 -17.99 -10.31
C ARG A 196 -12.86 -19.16 -9.82
N GLN A 197 -12.83 -20.31 -10.51
CA GLN A 197 -13.57 -21.49 -10.08
C GLN A 197 -13.03 -22.00 -8.74
N MET A 198 -11.72 -22.13 -8.61
CA MET A 198 -11.08 -22.55 -7.36
C MET A 198 -11.42 -21.63 -6.18
N SER A 199 -11.53 -20.31 -6.42
CA SER A 199 -11.94 -19.37 -5.38
C SER A 199 -13.35 -19.64 -4.85
N LYS A 200 -14.30 -19.99 -5.73
CA LYS A 200 -15.66 -20.37 -5.36
C LYS A 200 -15.66 -21.67 -4.56
N ASP A 201 -14.93 -22.69 -5.03
CA ASP A 201 -14.86 -24.00 -4.39
C ASP A 201 -14.23 -23.94 -2.99
N LEU A 202 -13.29 -23.01 -2.77
CA LEU A 202 -12.68 -22.74 -1.47
C LEU A 202 -13.52 -21.87 -0.54
N GLY A 203 -14.58 -21.21 -1.06
CA GLY A 203 -15.47 -20.35 -0.27
C GLY A 203 -15.01 -18.89 -0.13
N PHE A 204 -14.18 -18.39 -1.04
CA PHE A 204 -13.93 -16.95 -1.13
C PHE A 204 -15.22 -16.19 -1.46
N VAL A 205 -15.43 -15.04 -0.82
CA VAL A 205 -16.61 -14.20 -1.09
C VAL A 205 -16.51 -13.51 -2.46
N ILE A 206 -15.28 -13.17 -2.88
CA ILE A 206 -15.04 -12.51 -4.17
C ILE A 206 -13.68 -12.93 -4.72
N PHE A 207 -13.62 -13.06 -6.06
CA PHE A 207 -12.40 -13.14 -6.86
C PHE A 207 -12.24 -11.85 -7.66
N VAL A 208 -11.12 -11.16 -7.52
CA VAL A 208 -10.86 -9.84 -8.13
C VAL A 208 -9.64 -9.94 -9.05
N PRO A 209 -9.82 -10.16 -10.35
CA PRO A 209 -8.73 -10.08 -11.32
C PRO A 209 -8.32 -8.62 -11.49
N LYS A 210 -7.01 -8.35 -11.49
CA LYS A 210 -6.45 -7.01 -11.57
C LYS A 210 -5.40 -6.90 -12.65
N LYS A 211 -5.40 -5.77 -13.35
CA LYS A 211 -4.31 -5.41 -14.26
C LYS A 211 -3.06 -5.04 -13.48
N ALA A 212 -1.92 -5.59 -13.88
CA ALA A 212 -0.64 -5.39 -13.19
C ALA A 212 -0.02 -4.06 -13.60
N LEU A 213 -0.28 -3.01 -12.86
CA LEU A 213 0.14 -1.63 -13.15
C LEU A 213 1.66 -1.44 -13.30
N GLY A 214 2.44 -2.30 -12.71
CA GLY A 214 3.90 -2.23 -12.81
C GLY A 214 4.41 -2.57 -14.21
N VAL A 215 3.71 -3.46 -14.93
CA VAL A 215 4.03 -3.82 -16.32
C VAL A 215 3.12 -3.15 -17.34
N ASP A 216 1.96 -2.65 -16.90
CA ASP A 216 1.01 -1.91 -17.72
C ASP A 216 0.44 -0.73 -16.93
N ASN A 217 1.05 0.42 -17.09
CA ASN A 217 0.66 1.63 -16.33
C ASN A 217 -0.35 2.54 -17.06
N GLY A 218 -0.92 2.07 -18.17
CA GLY A 218 -1.84 2.84 -19.01
C GLY A 218 -1.17 3.83 -19.96
N LYS A 219 0.16 4.00 -19.87
CA LYS A 219 0.99 4.82 -20.79
C LYS A 219 2.04 3.97 -21.50
N GLU A 220 2.52 2.95 -20.82
CA GLU A 220 3.60 2.08 -21.29
C GLU A 220 3.30 0.64 -20.91
N LEU A 221 3.56 -0.27 -21.81
CA LEU A 221 3.50 -1.70 -21.59
C LEU A 221 4.94 -2.21 -21.53
N LYS A 222 5.36 -2.69 -20.37
CA LYS A 222 6.77 -3.00 -20.10
C LYS A 222 6.94 -4.43 -19.59
N ALA A 223 8.09 -5.03 -19.88
CA ALA A 223 8.53 -6.27 -19.25
C ALA A 223 9.32 -5.96 -17.97
N LEU A 224 9.26 -6.87 -16.99
CA LEU A 224 9.96 -6.79 -15.73
C LEU A 224 10.95 -7.93 -15.60
N ASN A 225 12.24 -7.62 -15.56
CA ASN A 225 13.26 -8.63 -15.31
C ASN A 225 13.35 -8.93 -13.81
N ALA A 226 13.05 -10.18 -13.45
CA ALA A 226 13.31 -10.71 -12.13
C ALA A 226 14.76 -11.18 -12.03
N VAL A 227 15.52 -10.68 -11.08
CA VAL A 227 16.94 -10.98 -10.96
C VAL A 227 17.24 -11.77 -9.67
N ASN A 228 18.35 -12.47 -9.67
CA ASN A 228 18.86 -13.20 -8.51
C ASN A 228 19.68 -12.28 -7.57
N LYS A 229 20.28 -12.85 -6.54
CA LYS A 229 21.11 -12.12 -5.56
C LYS A 229 22.40 -11.53 -6.14
N ASN A 230 22.82 -12.02 -7.34
CA ASN A 230 24.01 -11.54 -8.02
C ASN A 230 23.69 -10.46 -9.07
N GLY A 231 22.39 -10.19 -9.33
CA GLY A 231 21.95 -9.25 -10.35
C GLY A 231 21.75 -9.87 -11.74
N GLU A 232 21.82 -11.20 -11.86
CA GLU A 232 21.58 -11.92 -13.11
C GLU A 232 20.08 -12.11 -13.31
N ILE A 233 19.60 -11.98 -14.55
CA ILE A 233 18.20 -12.20 -14.90
C ILE A 233 17.88 -13.69 -14.77
N GLU A 234 16.92 -14.03 -13.91
CA GLU A 234 16.39 -15.39 -13.77
C GLU A 234 15.25 -15.65 -14.74
N TYR A 235 14.34 -14.68 -14.86
CA TYR A 235 13.21 -14.72 -15.79
C TYR A 235 12.62 -13.32 -15.99
N THR A 236 11.77 -13.20 -17.01
CA THR A 236 11.08 -11.96 -17.33
C THR A 236 9.58 -12.13 -17.09
N ILE A 237 8.97 -11.16 -16.41
CA ILE A 237 7.53 -11.07 -16.23
C ILE A 237 7.00 -10.05 -17.22
N ASN A 238 6.17 -10.51 -18.15
CA ASN A 238 5.56 -9.70 -19.19
C ASN A 238 4.12 -9.31 -18.81
N ALA A 239 3.65 -8.23 -19.43
CA ALA A 239 2.22 -7.92 -19.41
C ALA A 239 1.43 -9.03 -20.12
N PRO A 240 0.13 -9.21 -19.80
CA PRO A 240 -0.72 -10.22 -20.44
C PRO A 240 -0.70 -10.09 -21.97
N LYS A 241 -0.79 -11.20 -22.70
CA LYS A 241 -0.98 -11.20 -24.16
C LYS A 241 -2.40 -10.80 -24.53
N ASN A 242 -3.40 -11.24 -23.74
CA ASN A 242 -4.80 -10.90 -23.96
C ASN A 242 -5.02 -9.39 -23.75
N PRO A 243 -5.47 -8.64 -24.78
CA PRO A 243 -5.74 -7.20 -24.67
C PRO A 243 -6.80 -6.82 -23.64
N GLU A 244 -7.73 -7.70 -23.30
CA GLU A 244 -8.75 -7.46 -22.27
C GLU A 244 -8.15 -7.29 -20.89
N TYR A 245 -6.99 -7.90 -20.64
CA TYR A 245 -6.26 -7.81 -19.39
C TYR A 245 -5.24 -6.68 -19.37
N ARG A 246 -5.20 -5.82 -20.42
CA ARG A 246 -4.28 -4.69 -20.54
C ARG A 246 -5.02 -3.35 -20.46
N ASN A 247 -4.31 -2.31 -20.02
CA ASN A 247 -4.73 -0.92 -20.16
C ASN A 247 -4.28 -0.33 -21.50
N LEU A 248 -3.16 -0.83 -22.05
CA LEU A 248 -2.62 -0.47 -23.36
C LEU A 248 -2.70 -1.66 -24.33
N LYS A 249 -2.88 -1.35 -25.63
CA LYS A 249 -2.98 -2.36 -26.68
C LYS A 249 -1.62 -2.81 -27.19
N GLU A 250 -0.62 -1.91 -27.22
CA GLU A 250 0.70 -2.16 -27.82
C GLU A 250 1.84 -2.07 -26.80
N PRO A 251 2.87 -2.94 -26.91
CA PRO A 251 4.06 -2.91 -26.06
C PRO A 251 4.93 -1.67 -26.34
N THR A 252 5.47 -1.04 -25.30
CA THR A 252 6.28 0.18 -25.40
C THR A 252 7.72 0.04 -24.88
N GLY A 253 8.14 -1.14 -24.41
CA GLY A 253 9.53 -1.37 -23.98
C GLY A 253 9.71 -2.24 -22.74
N VAL A 254 10.93 -2.29 -22.22
CA VAL A 254 11.31 -3.02 -20.99
C VAL A 254 11.35 -2.03 -19.82
N VAL A 255 10.78 -2.43 -18.68
CA VAL A 255 10.92 -1.65 -17.43
C VAL A 255 12.31 -1.90 -16.85
N GLU A 256 13.16 -0.92 -16.92
CA GLU A 256 14.22 -0.83 -15.94
C GLU A 256 13.61 -0.22 -14.66
N THR A 257 13.26 -1.06 -13.70
CA THR A 257 12.88 -0.57 -12.37
C THR A 257 14.15 -0.23 -11.59
N GLY A 258 14.86 0.75 -12.10
CA GLY A 258 15.98 1.37 -11.40
C GLY A 258 15.48 2.34 -10.35
N MET A 259 14.84 1.85 -9.29
CA MET A 259 14.41 2.71 -8.18
C MET A 259 15.57 3.17 -7.30
N LEU A 260 16.76 2.62 -7.47
CA LEU A 260 17.96 3.07 -6.75
C LEU A 260 19.12 3.25 -7.76
N PRO A 261 19.87 4.35 -7.65
CA PRO A 261 20.94 4.69 -8.60
C PRO A 261 22.23 3.86 -8.40
N PHE A 262 22.15 2.77 -7.62
CA PHE A 262 23.31 1.97 -7.25
C PHE A 262 23.43 0.71 -8.12
N THR A 263 24.64 0.33 -8.45
CA THR A 263 25.00 -0.99 -8.99
C THR A 263 24.91 -2.06 -7.90
N PHE A 264 24.98 -3.35 -8.26
CA PHE A 264 25.03 -4.43 -7.27
C PHE A 264 26.33 -4.38 -6.44
N ASP A 265 27.43 -3.84 -6.97
CA ASP A 265 28.66 -3.66 -6.24
C ASP A 265 28.55 -2.50 -5.23
N GLU A 266 27.97 -1.38 -5.63
CA GLU A 266 27.66 -0.26 -4.72
C GLU A 266 26.68 -0.68 -3.61
N TYR A 267 25.69 -1.55 -3.91
CA TYR A 267 24.82 -2.14 -2.89
C TYR A 267 25.62 -2.90 -1.81
N ARG A 268 26.61 -3.72 -2.24
CA ARG A 268 27.46 -4.47 -1.31
C ARG A 268 28.29 -3.56 -0.41
N GLU A 269 28.80 -2.45 -0.94
CA GLU A 269 29.55 -1.46 -0.18
C GLU A 269 28.69 -0.63 0.77
N LEU A 270 27.51 -0.15 0.32
CA LEU A 270 26.56 0.58 1.15
C LEU A 270 26.09 -0.23 2.38
N LYS A 271 25.92 -1.55 2.21
CA LYS A 271 25.58 -2.43 3.31
C LYS A 271 26.67 -2.51 4.38
N LYS A 272 27.94 -2.26 4.01
CA LYS A 272 29.07 -2.22 4.94
C LYS A 272 29.17 -0.89 5.69
N THR A 273 28.83 0.21 5.05
CA THR A 273 29.14 1.57 5.56
C THR A 273 28.02 2.23 6.34
N LYS A 274 26.75 1.79 6.21
CA LYS A 274 25.54 2.40 6.85
C LYS A 274 25.37 3.92 6.64
N SER A 275 26.08 4.54 5.67
CA SER A 275 26.12 5.99 5.47
C SER A 275 25.18 6.41 4.34
N ASN A 276 24.30 7.37 4.63
CA ASN A 276 23.35 7.98 3.70
C ASN A 276 23.69 9.45 3.36
N ASP A 277 24.95 9.86 3.57
CA ASP A 277 25.37 11.26 3.45
C ASP A 277 25.03 11.87 2.07
N ASN A 278 25.19 11.08 1.01
CA ASN A 278 24.86 11.52 -0.35
C ASN A 278 23.36 11.75 -0.60
N TYR A 279 22.45 11.12 0.18
CA TYR A 279 21.01 11.33 0.02
C TYR A 279 20.55 12.65 0.64
N SER A 280 21.03 12.97 1.83
CA SER A 280 20.74 14.24 2.52
C SER A 280 21.20 15.44 1.68
N ASP A 281 22.37 15.35 1.04
CA ASP A 281 22.86 16.38 0.12
C ASP A 281 21.93 16.58 -1.09
N LYS A 282 21.42 15.49 -1.68
CA LYS A 282 20.45 15.58 -2.79
C LYS A 282 19.13 16.20 -2.36
N VAL A 283 18.61 15.85 -1.18
CA VAL A 283 17.41 16.48 -0.61
C VAL A 283 17.63 17.99 -0.43
N ASN A 284 18.76 18.40 0.12
CA ASN A 284 19.05 19.82 0.32
C ASN A 284 19.18 20.60 -0.99
N LYS A 285 19.68 19.97 -2.05
CA LYS A 285 19.85 20.58 -3.38
C LYS A 285 18.69 20.34 -4.33
N VAL A 286 17.56 19.82 -3.86
CA VAL A 286 16.44 19.42 -4.73
C VAL A 286 15.91 20.56 -5.62
N TYR A 287 15.85 21.78 -5.13
CA TYR A 287 15.41 22.92 -5.94
C TYR A 287 16.38 23.33 -7.04
N GLU A 288 17.69 23.03 -6.90
CA GLU A 288 18.65 23.15 -8.00
C GLU A 288 18.36 22.11 -9.10
N ILE A 289 17.91 20.92 -8.70
CA ILE A 289 17.50 19.86 -9.63
C ILE A 289 16.18 20.27 -10.31
N ILE A 290 15.15 20.67 -9.55
CA ILE A 290 13.84 21.07 -10.04
C ILE A 290 13.95 22.22 -11.06
N ASN A 291 14.84 23.17 -10.83
CA ASN A 291 15.04 24.30 -11.76
C ASN A 291 15.53 23.88 -13.15
N LYS A 292 16.12 22.69 -13.30
CA LYS A 292 16.56 22.09 -14.56
C LYS A 292 15.52 21.19 -15.21
N GLU A 293 14.45 20.85 -14.48
CA GLU A 293 13.39 19.96 -14.95
C GLU A 293 12.25 20.72 -15.66
N ASN A 294 11.59 20.07 -16.60
CA ASN A 294 10.33 20.55 -17.15
C ASN A 294 9.18 20.14 -16.24
N THR A 295 8.62 21.10 -15.50
CA THR A 295 7.54 20.89 -14.53
C THR A 295 6.17 21.36 -15.02
N GLU A 296 6.05 21.92 -16.23
CA GLU A 296 4.84 22.56 -16.76
C GLU A 296 3.58 21.69 -16.61
N LYS A 297 3.68 20.39 -16.90
CA LYS A 297 2.56 19.45 -16.77
C LYS A 297 2.04 19.31 -15.33
N PHE A 298 2.89 19.56 -14.31
CA PHE A 298 2.51 19.51 -12.90
C PHE A 298 2.06 20.85 -12.39
N ASP A 299 2.62 21.92 -12.96
CA ASP A 299 2.27 23.31 -12.63
C ASP A 299 0.82 23.61 -13.02
N ALA A 300 0.41 23.18 -14.21
CA ALA A 300 -0.94 23.34 -14.74
C ALA A 300 -2.01 22.45 -14.04
N CYS A 301 -1.62 21.39 -13.33
CA CYS A 301 -2.58 20.49 -12.71
C CYS A 301 -3.30 21.10 -11.51
N GLU A 302 -4.62 20.98 -11.46
CA GLU A 302 -5.39 21.10 -10.23
C GLU A 302 -5.28 19.79 -9.42
N VAL A 303 -4.81 19.88 -8.18
CA VAL A 303 -4.71 18.68 -7.31
C VAL A 303 -6.04 18.45 -6.58
N LYS A 304 -6.72 17.36 -6.93
CA LYS A 304 -7.90 16.86 -6.22
C LYS A 304 -7.50 15.60 -5.42
N CYS A 305 -7.15 15.81 -4.14
CA CYS A 305 -6.66 14.70 -3.31
C CYS A 305 -7.69 13.57 -3.22
N LYS A 306 -7.24 12.36 -3.55
CA LYS A 306 -8.07 11.15 -3.63
C LYS A 306 -8.04 10.30 -2.36
N ALA A 307 -7.42 10.76 -1.29
CA ALA A 307 -7.53 10.16 0.03
C ALA A 307 -8.97 10.22 0.61
N ASN A 308 -9.93 10.77 -0.17
CA ASN A 308 -11.35 10.91 0.15
C ASN A 308 -12.25 10.03 -0.73
N ILE A 309 -11.72 9.08 -1.48
CA ILE A 309 -12.45 8.40 -2.58
C ILE A 309 -13.61 7.51 -2.07
N PHE A 310 -13.62 7.14 -0.80
CA PHE A 310 -14.63 6.25 -0.27
C PHE A 310 -15.61 7.00 0.66
N ASN A 311 -16.82 7.26 0.18
CA ASN A 311 -17.97 7.74 0.96
C ASN A 311 -17.79 9.09 1.68
N GLU A 312 -17.09 10.06 1.07
CA GLU A 312 -16.85 11.39 1.65
C GLU A 312 -15.99 11.40 2.94
N ASP A 313 -15.68 10.24 3.51
CA ASP A 313 -14.82 10.13 4.70
C ASP A 313 -13.33 10.21 4.30
N LYS A 314 -12.59 11.06 5.00
CA LYS A 314 -11.16 11.25 4.73
C LYS A 314 -10.32 10.12 5.31
N GLU A 315 -9.32 9.71 4.55
CA GLU A 315 -8.33 8.71 4.95
C GLU A 315 -6.97 9.36 5.24
N ILE A 316 -6.26 8.82 6.22
CA ILE A 316 -4.85 9.06 6.45
C ILE A 316 -4.09 7.74 6.42
N PHE A 317 -2.77 7.84 6.27
CA PHE A 317 -1.84 6.72 6.36
C PHE A 317 -0.97 6.85 7.60
N VAL A 318 -0.79 5.75 8.32
CA VAL A 318 0.14 5.64 9.45
C VAL A 318 1.13 4.54 9.14
N ASP A 319 2.41 4.88 9.08
CA ASP A 319 3.45 3.91 8.80
C ASP A 319 3.90 3.14 10.05
N ASN A 320 4.73 2.13 9.85
CA ASN A 320 5.24 1.26 10.91
C ASN A 320 6.19 1.94 11.91
N PHE A 321 6.57 3.20 11.67
CA PHE A 321 7.31 4.05 12.61
C PHE A 321 6.38 4.93 13.46
N GLY A 322 5.09 4.97 13.15
CA GLY A 322 4.10 5.84 13.80
C GLY A 322 4.00 7.22 13.16
N ARG A 323 4.51 7.42 11.93
CA ARG A 323 4.37 8.70 11.22
C ARG A 323 3.01 8.80 10.53
N VAL A 324 2.35 9.93 10.75
CA VAL A 324 1.04 10.24 10.15
C VAL A 324 1.25 10.98 8.83
N LEU A 325 0.74 10.43 7.74
CA LEU A 325 0.92 10.92 6.38
C LEU A 325 -0.44 11.00 5.66
N PRO A 326 -0.57 11.83 4.62
CA PRO A 326 -1.85 12.04 3.93
C PRO A 326 -2.38 10.80 3.19
N CYS A 327 -1.50 9.92 2.71
CA CYS A 327 -1.88 8.70 2.00
C CYS A 327 -0.72 7.71 1.88
N CYS A 328 -1.02 6.45 1.54
CA CYS A 328 -0.02 5.40 1.36
C CYS A 328 0.95 5.64 0.19
N TYR A 329 0.56 6.39 -0.83
CA TYR A 329 1.46 6.78 -1.92
C TYR A 329 2.61 7.66 -1.41
N ILE A 330 2.27 8.68 -0.61
CA ILE A 330 3.26 9.50 0.10
C ILE A 330 4.10 8.61 1.04
N GLY A 331 3.45 7.71 1.79
CA GLY A 331 4.13 6.77 2.68
C GLY A 331 5.18 5.91 1.98
N THR A 332 4.87 5.41 0.78
CA THR A 332 5.81 4.62 -0.03
C THR A 332 7.06 5.42 -0.38
N HIS A 333 6.90 6.68 -0.82
CA HIS A 333 8.03 7.52 -1.22
C HIS A 333 8.85 8.05 -0.03
N ILE A 334 8.21 8.31 1.08
CA ILE A 334 8.90 8.69 2.33
C ILE A 334 9.68 7.52 2.93
N SER A 335 9.14 6.32 2.82
CA SER A 335 9.81 5.12 3.36
C SER A 335 10.92 4.60 2.45
N GLY A 336 11.09 5.15 1.25
CA GLY A 336 12.08 4.76 0.26
C GLY A 336 13.17 5.82 0.05
N VAL A 337 14.36 5.38 -0.35
CA VAL A 337 15.42 6.26 -0.85
C VAL A 337 15.25 6.40 -2.35
N PHE A 338 14.29 7.22 -2.77
CA PHE A 338 14.08 7.55 -4.17
C PHE A 338 14.86 8.82 -4.51
N THR A 339 15.50 8.84 -5.67
CA THR A 339 16.36 9.97 -6.08
C THR A 339 15.74 10.82 -7.20
N ASP A 340 14.50 10.52 -7.59
CA ASP A 340 13.74 11.41 -8.46
C ASP A 340 13.36 12.70 -7.70
N TYR A 341 13.25 13.80 -8.44
CA TYR A 341 13.03 15.11 -7.81
C TYR A 341 11.70 15.22 -7.06
N GLN A 342 10.69 14.44 -7.42
CA GLN A 342 9.39 14.47 -6.74
C GLN A 342 9.51 13.89 -5.33
N SER A 343 10.24 12.78 -5.19
CA SER A 343 10.52 12.16 -3.89
C SER A 343 11.45 13.03 -3.04
N LEU A 344 12.49 13.59 -3.66
CA LEU A 344 13.41 14.50 -2.97
C LEU A 344 12.71 15.78 -2.49
N GLN A 345 11.80 16.36 -3.29
CA GLN A 345 10.98 17.51 -2.90
C GLN A 345 10.09 17.17 -1.70
N LEU A 346 9.45 16.00 -1.73
CA LEU A 346 8.62 15.52 -0.63
C LEU A 346 9.41 15.42 0.66
N HIS A 347 10.60 14.80 0.62
CA HIS A 347 11.49 14.72 1.78
C HIS A 347 11.93 16.10 2.28
N LYS A 348 12.23 17.03 1.37
CA LYS A 348 12.61 18.40 1.71
C LYS A 348 11.49 19.12 2.45
N HIS A 349 10.26 19.08 1.93
CA HIS A 349 9.10 19.70 2.57
C HIS A 349 8.86 19.15 3.98
N MET A 350 8.93 17.83 4.15
CA MET A 350 8.76 17.19 5.45
C MET A 350 9.90 17.54 6.43
N SER A 351 11.15 17.58 5.94
CA SER A 351 12.31 17.91 6.76
C SER A 351 12.31 19.37 7.20
N ASP A 352 11.98 20.30 6.28
CA ASP A 352 11.92 21.74 6.58
C ASP A 352 10.80 22.06 7.58
N TYR A 353 9.69 21.35 7.48
CA TYR A 353 8.58 21.53 8.40
C TYR A 353 8.84 20.90 9.77
N GLY A 354 9.57 19.79 9.82
CA GLY A 354 9.89 19.02 11.01
C GLY A 354 9.07 17.74 11.16
N TRP A 355 9.74 16.61 11.07
CA TRP A 355 9.16 15.27 11.17
C TRP A 355 8.41 15.00 12.48
N ASP A 356 8.85 15.63 13.57
CA ASP A 356 8.29 15.47 14.89
C ASP A 356 6.80 15.81 14.98
N HIS A 357 6.34 16.75 14.14
CA HIS A 357 4.94 17.15 14.06
C HIS A 357 3.99 16.08 13.54
N PHE A 358 4.54 15.00 12.97
CA PHE A 358 3.77 13.90 12.38
C PHE A 358 3.95 12.58 13.13
N ASP A 359 4.65 12.58 14.26
CA ASP A 359 5.07 11.38 14.99
C ASP A 359 4.13 11.06 16.16
N LEU A 360 3.41 9.93 16.06
CA LEU A 360 2.52 9.41 17.11
C LEU A 360 3.27 9.01 18.38
N ASN A 361 4.59 8.84 18.33
CA ASN A 361 5.38 8.62 19.54
C ASN A 361 5.57 9.90 20.36
N LYS A 362 5.26 11.07 19.78
CA LYS A 362 5.41 12.39 20.41
C LYS A 362 4.08 13.09 20.66
N HIS A 363 3.11 12.87 19.77
CA HIS A 363 1.82 13.54 19.77
C HIS A 363 0.68 12.55 19.54
N SER A 364 -0.48 12.78 20.13
CA SER A 364 -1.68 12.01 19.79
C SER A 364 -2.14 12.32 18.36
N LEU A 365 -2.85 11.38 17.73
CA LEU A 365 -3.40 11.60 16.39
C LEU A 365 -4.30 12.85 16.34
N THR A 366 -5.10 13.10 17.38
CA THR A 366 -5.95 14.27 17.48
C THR A 366 -5.14 15.57 17.46
N GLU A 367 -4.04 15.64 18.22
CA GLU A 367 -3.17 16.81 18.23
C GLU A 367 -2.54 17.06 16.86
N ILE A 368 -2.02 16.00 16.19
CA ILE A 368 -1.42 16.12 14.86
C ILE A 368 -2.42 16.68 13.84
N LEU A 369 -3.64 16.11 13.82
CA LEU A 369 -4.67 16.49 12.84
C LEU A 369 -5.24 17.89 13.15
N ASP A 370 -5.61 18.18 14.40
CA ASP A 370 -6.26 19.45 14.75
C ASP A 370 -5.28 20.63 14.75
N ALA A 371 -3.97 20.39 14.91
CA ALA A 371 -2.95 21.39 14.66
C ALA A 371 -2.83 21.81 13.20
N GLY A 372 -3.35 21.00 12.25
CA GLY A 372 -3.32 21.30 10.80
C GLY A 372 -1.94 21.11 10.16
N HIS A 373 -1.09 20.25 10.70
CA HIS A 373 0.26 20.02 10.16
C HIS A 373 0.22 19.43 8.76
N LEU A 374 -0.68 18.46 8.50
CA LEU A 374 -0.86 17.89 7.16
C LEU A 374 -1.34 18.94 6.14
N ASP A 375 -2.26 19.82 6.55
CA ASP A 375 -2.77 20.88 5.67
C ASP A 375 -1.65 21.83 5.24
N ARG A 376 -0.81 22.28 6.17
CA ARG A 376 0.28 23.22 5.88
C ARG A 376 1.35 22.64 4.94
N VAL A 377 1.66 21.35 5.05
CA VAL A 377 2.66 20.73 4.19
C VAL A 377 2.06 20.32 2.84
N PHE A 378 0.87 19.73 2.83
CA PHE A 378 0.31 19.13 1.63
C PHE A 378 -0.77 20.01 0.99
N ALA A 379 -1.86 20.36 1.68
CA ALA A 379 -2.97 21.07 1.09
C ALA A 379 -2.56 22.50 0.63
N ASP A 380 -1.79 23.21 1.44
CA ASP A 380 -1.29 24.55 1.07
C ASP A 380 -0.33 24.48 -0.13
N SER A 381 0.42 23.37 -0.30
CA SER A 381 1.29 23.19 -1.47
C SER A 381 0.51 23.08 -2.78
N TRP A 382 -0.73 22.58 -2.76
CA TRP A 382 -1.55 22.41 -3.97
C TRP A 382 -1.97 23.75 -4.59
N THR A 383 -2.02 24.79 -3.76
CA THR A 383 -2.40 26.16 -4.20
C THR A 383 -1.23 26.95 -4.78
N LYS A 384 0.00 26.43 -4.71
CA LYS A 384 1.17 27.10 -5.28
C LYS A 384 1.11 27.09 -6.81
N PRO A 385 1.59 28.16 -7.46
CA PRO A 385 1.47 28.29 -8.91
C PRO A 385 2.35 27.30 -9.67
N SER A 386 3.50 26.91 -9.12
CA SER A 386 4.42 25.99 -9.79
C SER A 386 5.19 25.09 -8.80
N VAL A 387 5.75 24.00 -9.33
CA VAL A 387 6.63 23.09 -8.56
C VAL A 387 7.87 23.84 -8.06
N LYS A 388 8.39 24.78 -8.85
CA LYS A 388 9.53 25.64 -8.50
C LYS A 388 9.21 26.56 -7.31
N GLU A 389 7.95 26.93 -7.15
CA GLU A 389 7.45 27.76 -6.06
C GLU A 389 6.85 26.96 -4.90
N GLY A 390 7.03 25.65 -4.91
CA GLY A 390 6.67 24.75 -3.79
C GLY A 390 5.38 23.95 -3.98
N LYS A 391 4.79 23.90 -5.18
CA LYS A 391 3.70 22.97 -5.49
C LYS A 391 4.24 21.54 -5.42
N MET A 392 3.55 20.66 -4.71
CA MET A 392 3.97 19.27 -4.55
C MET A 392 3.83 18.49 -5.85
N ALA A 393 4.94 18.29 -6.56
CA ALA A 393 4.96 17.59 -7.84
C ALA A 393 4.42 16.16 -7.74
N TYR A 394 4.70 15.48 -6.65
CA TYR A 394 4.20 14.12 -6.42
C TYR A 394 2.67 14.09 -6.31
N CYS A 395 2.05 15.01 -5.56
CA CYS A 395 0.59 15.12 -5.49
C CYS A 395 -0.02 15.45 -6.85
N SER A 396 0.60 16.36 -7.62
CA SER A 396 0.17 16.68 -8.99
C SER A 396 0.22 15.47 -9.92
N SER A 397 1.25 14.60 -9.79
CA SER A 397 1.40 13.39 -10.62
C SER A 397 0.39 12.29 -10.30
N ILE A 398 -0.05 12.20 -9.03
CA ILE A 398 -0.93 11.14 -8.54
C ILE A 398 -2.40 11.58 -8.52
N CYS A 399 -2.67 12.83 -8.14
CA CYS A 399 -4.01 13.36 -7.88
C CYS A 399 -4.38 14.57 -8.76
N GLY A 400 -3.58 14.91 -9.77
CA GLY A 400 -3.93 15.91 -10.79
C GLY A 400 -5.08 15.43 -11.70
N GLU A 401 -5.75 16.34 -12.42
CA GLU A 401 -6.97 16.05 -13.21
C GLU A 401 -6.79 14.96 -14.27
N GLU A 402 -5.61 14.78 -14.84
CA GLU A 402 -5.28 13.70 -15.79
C GLU A 402 -4.63 12.49 -15.12
N SER A 403 -4.81 12.31 -13.82
CA SER A 403 -4.03 11.36 -13.06
C SER A 403 -4.35 9.90 -13.35
N ARG A 404 -3.30 9.09 -13.19
CA ARG A 404 -3.28 7.65 -13.32
C ARG A 404 -4.29 6.91 -12.40
N ILE A 405 -4.63 7.50 -11.26
CA ILE A 405 -5.48 6.86 -10.23
C ILE A 405 -6.93 6.78 -10.66
N ASP A 406 -7.47 7.74 -11.39
CA ASP A 406 -8.87 7.71 -11.84
C ASP A 406 -9.17 6.46 -12.66
N ARG A 407 -8.24 6.06 -13.53
CA ARG A 407 -8.40 4.87 -14.37
C ARG A 407 -8.33 3.55 -13.59
N VAL A 408 -7.59 3.54 -12.47
CA VAL A 408 -7.34 2.32 -11.69
C VAL A 408 -8.41 2.08 -10.63
N TYR A 409 -8.81 3.13 -9.91
CA TYR A 409 -9.79 3.01 -8.82
C TYR A 409 -11.23 2.92 -9.32
N PHE A 410 -11.61 3.67 -10.35
CA PHE A 410 -12.97 3.57 -10.93
C PHE A 410 -13.23 2.19 -11.56
N ASN A 411 -12.25 1.61 -12.23
CA ASN A 411 -12.35 0.24 -12.71
C ASN A 411 -12.43 -0.80 -11.58
N ARG A 412 -11.82 -0.51 -10.43
CA ARG A 412 -11.86 -1.36 -9.23
C ARG A 412 -13.24 -1.40 -8.58
N LEU A 413 -13.90 -0.25 -8.43
CA LEU A 413 -15.25 -0.15 -7.86
C LEU A 413 -16.31 -0.74 -8.79
N ASN A 414 -16.21 -0.49 -10.09
CA ASN A 414 -17.16 -1.02 -11.08
C ASN A 414 -17.05 -2.55 -11.22
N SER A 415 -15.86 -3.14 -11.15
CA SER A 415 -15.70 -4.60 -11.16
C SER A 415 -16.23 -5.25 -9.88
N MET A 416 -16.05 -4.62 -8.72
CA MET A 416 -16.58 -5.12 -7.44
C MET A 416 -18.12 -5.03 -7.37
N HIS A 417 -18.75 -4.01 -7.97
CA HIS A 417 -20.21 -3.87 -8.04
C HIS A 417 -20.87 -4.72 -9.12
N GLN A 418 -20.16 -5.08 -10.19
CA GLN A 418 -20.70 -5.96 -11.24
C GLN A 418 -20.69 -7.45 -10.83
N GLU A 419 -19.77 -7.86 -9.96
CA GLU A 419 -19.70 -9.24 -9.46
C GLU A 419 -20.60 -9.52 -8.24
N SER A 420 -21.16 -8.47 -7.61
CA SER A 420 -22.09 -8.58 -6.48
C SER A 420 -23.57 -8.58 -6.88
N LYS A 421 -23.87 -8.51 -8.17
CA LYS A 421 -25.22 -8.70 -8.76
C LYS A 421 -25.29 -10.06 -9.45
#